data_651db502de1f772e37eff70e65ae6855
#
_entry.id   651db502de1f772e37eff70e65ae6855
#
_cell.length_a   1.000
_cell.length_b   1.000
_cell.length_c   1.000
_cell.angle_alpha   90.00
_cell.angle_beta   90.00
_cell.angle_gamma   90.00
#
_symmetry.space_group_name_H-M   'P 1'
#
loop_
_entity.id
_entity.type
_entity.pdbx_description
1 polymer ?
#
loop_
_entity_poly.entity_id
_entity_poly.type
_entity_poly.pdbx_seq_one_letter_code
_entity_poly.pdbx_strand_id
1 'polypeptide(L)'
;PRFFIMENVKGIMSAPLKHVPLAERDKNDPEQQLGTVLDVILSEFQKLGYKTVYGVLDAVNYGVPQFRERFVLIGSRDNENIFMPIPTHFQMHQNASYRWQTLGDTIRDLEYDCGECAAFSKERLSFLKLIPEGGNWRDLPTDLRRIAMGGAFESGGGKVGFYRRLSYNQPS
;
A
#
# COMPACT_ATOMS: atom_id res chain seq x y z
N PRO A 1 7.38 4.14 -27.53
CA PRO A 1 7.48 5.49 -26.93
C PRO A 1 8.93 5.79 -26.55
N ARG A 2 9.28 7.09 -26.41
CA ARG A 2 10.60 7.50 -25.90
C ARG A 2 10.75 7.15 -24.43
N PHE A 3 9.67 7.38 -23.65
CA PHE A 3 9.58 7.08 -22.24
C PHE A 3 8.38 6.22 -21.94
N PHE A 4 8.48 5.45 -20.89
CA PHE A 4 7.33 4.78 -20.28
C PHE A 4 7.46 4.80 -18.75
N ILE A 5 6.31 4.69 -18.07
CA ILE A 5 6.21 4.44 -16.64
C ILE A 5 5.34 3.21 -16.46
N MET A 6 5.81 2.27 -15.68
CA MET A 6 5.06 1.09 -15.25
C MET A 6 4.87 1.14 -13.74
N GLU A 7 3.65 0.98 -13.27
CA GLU A 7 3.31 0.89 -11.83
C GLU A 7 2.76 -0.49 -11.51
N ASN A 8 3.13 -0.99 -10.35
CA ASN A 8 2.61 -2.23 -9.80
C ASN A 8 2.65 -2.22 -8.27
N VAL A 9 2.09 -3.25 -7.66
CA VAL A 9 2.26 -3.49 -6.23
C VAL A 9 3.70 -3.92 -5.93
N LYS A 10 4.21 -3.58 -4.73
CA LYS A 10 5.56 -3.95 -4.27
C LYS A 10 5.88 -5.44 -4.41
N GLY A 11 4.85 -6.30 -4.33
CA GLY A 11 4.99 -7.75 -4.45
C GLY A 11 5.63 -8.23 -5.75
N ILE A 12 5.62 -7.42 -6.84
CA ILE A 12 6.26 -7.78 -8.10
C ILE A 12 7.78 -8.02 -7.94
N MET A 13 8.41 -7.33 -6.98
CA MET A 13 9.85 -7.48 -6.70
C MET A 13 10.22 -8.86 -6.14
N SER A 14 9.25 -9.57 -5.58
CA SER A 14 9.44 -10.93 -5.03
C SER A 14 8.57 -11.98 -5.72
N ALA A 15 7.88 -11.63 -6.81
CA ALA A 15 7.05 -12.56 -7.52
C ALA A 15 7.89 -13.59 -8.30
N PRO A 16 7.68 -14.90 -8.12
CA PRO A 16 8.26 -15.93 -8.98
C PRO A 16 7.45 -16.06 -10.27
N LEU A 17 8.07 -16.49 -11.35
CA LEU A 17 7.37 -16.80 -12.60
C LEU A 17 6.34 -17.92 -12.41
N LYS A 18 6.70 -18.93 -11.63
CA LYS A 18 5.80 -20.02 -11.26
C LYS A 18 5.45 -19.93 -9.79
N HIS A 19 4.19 -19.63 -9.51
CA HIS A 19 3.71 -19.57 -8.13
C HIS A 19 3.52 -20.98 -7.57
N VAL A 20 4.27 -21.31 -6.52
CA VAL A 20 4.15 -22.56 -5.76
C VAL A 20 4.08 -22.18 -4.27
N PRO A 21 3.25 -22.86 -3.45
CA PRO A 21 3.22 -22.66 -2.00
C PRO A 21 4.63 -22.79 -1.40
N LEU A 22 4.94 -21.97 -0.39
CA LEU A 22 6.28 -21.88 0.17
C LEU A 22 6.82 -23.27 0.64
N ALA A 23 5.95 -24.11 1.18
CA ALA A 23 6.30 -25.46 1.66
C ALA A 23 6.65 -26.46 0.53
N GLU A 24 6.20 -26.18 -0.69
CA GLU A 24 6.36 -27.06 -1.86
C GLU A 24 7.39 -26.52 -2.87
N ARG A 25 7.98 -25.36 -2.56
CA ARG A 25 8.87 -24.65 -3.48
C ARG A 25 10.21 -25.40 -3.65
N ASP A 26 10.56 -25.70 -4.90
CA ASP A 26 11.90 -26.18 -5.24
C ASP A 26 12.86 -24.99 -5.39
N LYS A 27 13.90 -24.95 -4.52
CA LYS A 27 14.92 -23.92 -4.55
C LYS A 27 15.84 -23.98 -5.77
N ASN A 28 15.87 -25.13 -6.46
CA ASN A 28 16.69 -25.33 -7.65
C ASN A 28 15.92 -25.03 -8.94
N ASP A 29 14.60 -24.85 -8.89
CA ASP A 29 13.80 -24.45 -10.05
C ASP A 29 13.90 -22.91 -10.24
N PRO A 30 14.54 -22.43 -11.31
CA PRO A 30 14.70 -20.99 -11.53
C PRO A 30 13.37 -20.23 -11.63
N GLU A 31 12.31 -20.87 -12.14
CA GLU A 31 11.00 -20.22 -12.29
C GLU A 31 10.27 -20.02 -10.95
N GLN A 32 10.68 -20.76 -9.92
CA GLN A 32 10.13 -20.65 -8.57
C GLN A 32 10.92 -19.69 -7.66
N GLN A 33 12.06 -19.16 -8.15
CA GLN A 33 12.85 -18.22 -7.37
C GLN A 33 12.15 -16.86 -7.26
N LEU A 34 12.35 -16.21 -6.11
CA LEU A 34 11.79 -14.88 -5.86
C LEU A 34 12.46 -13.83 -6.75
N GLY A 35 11.64 -12.95 -7.31
CA GLY A 35 12.12 -11.83 -8.13
C GLY A 35 12.22 -12.13 -9.62
N THR A 36 12.07 -13.39 -10.05
CA THR A 36 12.25 -13.77 -11.46
C THR A 36 11.28 -13.10 -12.43
N VAL A 37 10.08 -12.71 -11.96
CA VAL A 37 9.16 -11.89 -12.79
C VAL A 37 9.79 -10.54 -13.12
N LEU A 38 10.39 -9.87 -12.13
CA LEU A 38 11.03 -8.57 -12.36
C LEU A 38 12.23 -8.71 -13.28
N ASP A 39 13.05 -9.75 -13.11
CA ASP A 39 14.23 -10.00 -13.96
C ASP A 39 13.82 -10.18 -15.42
N VAL A 40 12.74 -10.92 -15.69
CA VAL A 40 12.22 -11.08 -17.06
C VAL A 40 11.73 -9.74 -17.61
N ILE A 41 10.98 -8.96 -16.84
CA ILE A 41 10.48 -7.65 -17.27
C ILE A 41 11.64 -6.72 -17.63
N LEU A 42 12.66 -6.63 -16.80
CA LEU A 42 13.83 -5.79 -17.03
C LEU A 42 14.61 -6.24 -18.28
N SER A 43 14.79 -7.57 -18.44
CA SER A 43 15.45 -8.15 -19.61
C SER A 43 14.70 -7.82 -20.92
N GLU A 44 13.38 -7.94 -20.93
CA GLU A 44 12.57 -7.62 -22.11
C GLU A 44 12.65 -6.13 -22.48
N PHE A 45 12.58 -5.23 -21.50
CA PHE A 45 12.78 -3.80 -21.78
C PHE A 45 14.19 -3.49 -22.28
N GLN A 46 15.21 -4.15 -21.74
CA GLN A 46 16.58 -4.00 -22.23
C GLN A 46 16.73 -4.46 -23.69
N LYS A 47 16.14 -5.60 -24.08
CA LYS A 47 16.12 -6.09 -25.46
C LYS A 47 15.43 -5.10 -26.41
N LEU A 48 14.42 -4.38 -25.92
CA LEU A 48 13.72 -3.32 -26.66
C LEU A 48 14.49 -2.00 -26.71
N GLY A 49 15.72 -1.96 -26.16
CA GLY A 49 16.58 -0.78 -26.16
C GLY A 49 16.27 0.27 -25.10
N TYR A 50 15.53 -0.10 -24.05
CA TYR A 50 15.27 0.81 -22.93
C TYR A 50 16.34 0.70 -21.85
N LYS A 51 16.83 1.84 -21.39
CA LYS A 51 17.48 1.98 -20.09
C LYS A 51 16.39 2.18 -19.05
N THR A 52 16.47 1.49 -17.92
CA THR A 52 15.43 1.51 -16.90
C THR A 52 15.98 1.88 -15.52
N VAL A 53 15.18 2.56 -14.72
CA VAL A 53 15.35 2.74 -13.28
C VAL A 53 14.07 2.34 -12.57
N TYR A 54 14.18 1.77 -11.38
CA TYR A 54 13.00 1.36 -10.62
C TYR A 54 13.21 1.49 -9.12
N GLY A 55 12.11 1.51 -8.39
CA GLY A 55 12.12 1.54 -6.94
C GLY A 55 10.71 1.43 -6.37
N VAL A 56 10.63 1.40 -5.05
CA VAL A 56 9.36 1.48 -4.33
C VAL A 56 9.16 2.90 -3.84
N LEU A 57 8.05 3.49 -4.23
CA LEU A 57 7.61 4.81 -3.78
C LEU A 57 6.47 4.64 -2.79
N ASP A 58 6.52 5.33 -1.66
CA ASP A 58 5.40 5.42 -0.74
C ASP A 58 4.73 6.78 -0.90
N ALA A 59 3.43 6.80 -1.18
CA ALA A 59 2.66 8.00 -1.47
C ALA A 59 2.75 9.05 -0.36
N VAL A 60 2.89 8.64 0.89
CA VAL A 60 3.05 9.54 2.04
C VAL A 60 4.28 10.44 1.91
N ASN A 61 5.35 9.97 1.27
CA ASN A 61 6.57 10.73 1.03
C ASN A 61 6.44 11.78 -0.08
N TYR A 62 5.26 11.87 -0.70
CA TYR A 62 4.95 12.81 -1.79
C TYR A 62 3.72 13.67 -1.49
N GLY A 63 3.34 13.81 -0.19
CA GLY A 63 2.26 14.68 0.25
C GLY A 63 0.86 14.07 0.18
N VAL A 64 0.74 12.76 -0.05
CA VAL A 64 -0.54 12.05 0.03
C VAL A 64 -0.73 11.54 1.46
N PRO A 65 -1.85 11.78 2.14
CA PRO A 65 -2.07 11.33 3.52
C PRO A 65 -2.40 9.84 3.59
N GLN A 66 -1.59 9.01 2.93
CA GLN A 66 -1.81 7.57 2.85
C GLN A 66 -0.50 6.81 2.74
N PHE A 67 -0.32 5.79 3.56
CA PHE A 67 0.72 4.77 3.38
C PHE A 67 0.33 3.87 2.21
N ARG A 68 1.00 4.06 1.07
CA ARG A 68 0.72 3.33 -0.16
C ARG A 68 2.00 3.09 -0.95
N GLU A 69 2.67 2.00 -0.65
CA GLU A 69 3.87 1.58 -1.39
C GLU A 69 3.49 1.05 -2.78
N ARG A 70 4.18 1.58 -3.79
CA ARG A 70 4.06 1.13 -5.18
C ARG A 70 5.42 0.95 -5.81
N PHE A 71 5.58 -0.17 -6.49
CA PHE A 71 6.69 -0.37 -7.41
C PHE A 71 6.48 0.54 -8.62
N VAL A 72 7.50 1.30 -8.96
CA VAL A 72 7.51 2.16 -10.14
C VAL A 72 8.78 1.86 -10.95
N LEU A 73 8.62 1.67 -12.24
CA LEU A 73 9.70 1.48 -13.20
C LEU A 73 9.56 2.52 -14.30
N ILE A 74 10.63 3.24 -14.55
CA ILE A 74 10.71 4.28 -15.59
C ILE A 74 11.72 3.82 -16.62
N GLY A 75 11.38 3.90 -17.91
CA GLY A 75 12.28 3.56 -19.00
C GLY A 75 12.44 4.69 -20.01
N SER A 76 13.67 4.84 -20.52
CA SER A 76 14.01 5.72 -21.62
C SER A 76 14.69 4.94 -22.74
N ARG A 77 14.27 5.17 -24.01
CA ARG A 77 14.87 4.55 -25.21
C ARG A 77 16.04 5.38 -25.74
N ASP A 78 16.03 6.69 -25.53
CA ASP A 78 16.97 7.63 -26.15
C ASP A 78 18.23 7.85 -25.29
N ASN A 79 18.54 6.92 -24.41
CA ASN A 79 19.69 6.96 -23.50
C ASN A 79 19.75 8.20 -22.60
N GLU A 80 18.60 8.85 -22.37
CA GLU A 80 18.51 10.01 -21.48
C GLU A 80 18.72 9.58 -20.02
N ASN A 81 19.20 10.51 -19.21
CA ASN A 81 19.31 10.29 -17.78
C ASN A 81 17.93 10.32 -17.14
N ILE A 82 17.52 9.21 -16.58
CA ILE A 82 16.26 9.05 -15.83
C ILE A 82 16.58 8.75 -14.38
N PHE A 83 15.78 9.31 -13.48
CA PHE A 83 15.96 9.18 -12.04
C PHE A 83 14.61 8.87 -11.39
N MET A 84 14.67 8.14 -10.29
CA MET A 84 13.50 8.02 -9.41
C MET A 84 13.21 9.38 -8.76
N PRO A 85 11.93 9.76 -8.58
CA PRO A 85 11.58 11.00 -7.90
C PRO A 85 12.08 10.99 -6.45
N ILE A 86 12.59 12.14 -6.02
CA ILE A 86 13.09 12.33 -4.65
C ILE A 86 11.87 12.61 -3.74
N PRO A 87 11.78 12.01 -2.54
CA PRO A 87 10.76 12.34 -1.56
C PRO A 87 10.71 13.84 -1.24
N THR A 88 9.49 14.37 -1.15
CA THR A 88 9.23 15.78 -0.81
C THR A 88 8.69 15.96 0.60
N HIS A 89 8.20 14.90 1.22
CA HIS A 89 7.60 14.90 2.56
C HIS A 89 8.24 13.83 3.44
N PHE A 90 8.33 14.11 4.73
CA PHE A 90 9.05 13.30 5.71
C PHE A 90 8.23 13.17 7.00
N GLN A 91 8.38 12.06 7.71
CA GLN A 91 7.72 11.86 9.01
C GLN A 91 8.05 12.98 10.00
N MET A 92 9.32 13.38 10.04
CA MET A 92 9.79 14.48 10.88
C MET A 92 10.61 15.46 10.02
N HIS A 93 10.22 16.73 10.06
CA HIS A 93 10.94 17.81 9.41
C HIS A 93 10.74 19.12 10.21
N GLN A 94 11.74 19.98 10.25
CA GLN A 94 11.63 21.27 10.97
C GLN A 94 10.55 22.16 10.37
N ASN A 95 10.49 22.24 9.04
CA ASN A 95 9.44 22.97 8.34
C ASN A 95 8.20 22.06 8.19
N ALA A 96 7.05 22.50 8.70
CA ALA A 96 5.79 21.79 8.67
C ALA A 96 5.33 21.44 7.23
N SER A 97 5.63 22.30 6.25
CA SER A 97 5.27 22.08 4.84
C SER A 97 5.92 20.83 4.20
N TYR A 98 6.97 20.32 4.80
CA TYR A 98 7.65 19.09 4.37
C TYR A 98 7.37 17.89 5.28
N ARG A 99 6.45 18.02 6.22
CA ARG A 99 5.99 16.87 7.01
C ARG A 99 4.94 16.09 6.26
N TRP A 100 4.82 14.82 6.58
CA TRP A 100 3.72 14.00 6.09
C TRP A 100 2.38 14.68 6.39
N GLN A 101 1.53 14.71 5.38
CA GLN A 101 0.15 15.17 5.53
C GLN A 101 -0.63 14.11 6.32
N THR A 102 -1.39 14.56 7.28
CA THR A 102 -2.29 13.68 8.04
C THR A 102 -3.65 13.58 7.34
N LEU A 103 -4.44 12.59 7.72
CA LEU A 103 -5.82 12.48 7.26
C LEU A 103 -6.61 13.76 7.61
N GLY A 104 -6.42 14.27 8.84
CA GLY A 104 -7.09 15.48 9.31
C GLY A 104 -6.75 16.73 8.52
N ASP A 105 -5.53 16.86 8.04
CA ASP A 105 -5.13 18.00 7.20
C ASP A 105 -5.89 18.06 5.86
N THR A 106 -6.44 16.92 5.44
CA THR A 106 -7.05 16.78 4.10
C THR A 106 -8.57 16.70 4.13
N ILE A 107 -9.17 16.11 5.16
CA ILE A 107 -10.62 15.82 5.17
C ILE A 107 -11.39 16.45 6.33
N ARG A 108 -10.75 17.21 7.21
CA ARG A 108 -11.41 17.77 8.40
C ARG A 108 -12.57 18.71 8.06
N ASP A 109 -12.47 19.42 6.96
CA ASP A 109 -13.53 20.30 6.43
C ASP A 109 -14.79 19.53 6.00
N LEU A 110 -14.62 18.25 5.62
CA LEU A 110 -15.74 17.37 5.26
C LEU A 110 -16.55 16.86 6.46
N GLU A 111 -16.14 17.15 7.69
CA GLU A 111 -16.91 16.79 8.90
C GLU A 111 -18.28 17.48 8.94
N TYR A 112 -18.38 18.67 8.36
CA TYR A 112 -19.62 19.46 8.36
C TYR A 112 -20.58 19.09 7.24
N ASP A 113 -20.04 18.65 6.11
CA ASP A 113 -20.81 18.16 4.98
C ASP A 113 -20.01 17.11 4.23
N CYS A 114 -20.28 15.85 4.54
CA CYS A 114 -19.61 14.71 3.89
C CYS A 114 -20.22 14.37 2.51
N GLY A 115 -21.24 15.08 2.07
CA GLY A 115 -21.98 14.76 0.86
C GLY A 115 -22.58 13.35 0.89
N GLU A 116 -22.64 12.68 -0.25
CA GLU A 116 -23.07 11.28 -0.34
C GLU A 116 -21.98 10.35 0.21
N CYS A 117 -22.28 9.63 1.27
CA CYS A 117 -21.36 8.67 1.87
C CYS A 117 -21.98 7.27 2.04
N ALA A 118 -21.13 6.26 2.08
CA ALA A 118 -21.57 4.89 2.30
C ALA A 118 -22.14 4.73 3.72
N ALA A 119 -23.36 4.21 3.80
CA ALA A 119 -23.99 3.89 5.08
C ALA A 119 -23.53 2.52 5.61
N PHE A 120 -23.19 2.46 6.87
CA PHE A 120 -22.97 1.20 7.56
C PHE A 120 -24.26 0.71 8.23
N SER A 121 -24.42 -0.61 8.35
CA SER A 121 -25.50 -1.18 9.16
C SER A 121 -25.41 -0.69 10.63
N LYS A 122 -26.55 -0.66 11.33
CA LYS A 122 -26.58 -0.27 12.75
C LYS A 122 -25.66 -1.13 13.61
N GLU A 123 -25.63 -2.43 13.34
CA GLU A 123 -24.75 -3.39 14.00
C GLU A 123 -23.27 -3.05 13.79
N ARG A 124 -22.87 -2.82 12.53
CA ARG A 124 -21.47 -2.45 12.21
C ARG A 124 -21.06 -1.14 12.87
N LEU A 125 -21.96 -0.16 12.90
CA LEU A 125 -21.72 1.11 13.58
C LEU A 125 -21.55 0.93 15.09
N SER A 126 -22.27 0.00 15.74
CA SER A 126 -22.12 -0.27 17.17
C SER A 126 -20.71 -0.76 17.50
N PHE A 127 -20.13 -1.63 16.69
CA PHE A 127 -18.73 -2.07 16.86
C PHE A 127 -17.73 -0.95 16.57
N LEU A 128 -17.91 -0.20 15.46
CA LEU A 128 -17.00 0.89 15.11
C LEU A 128 -16.91 1.99 16.18
N LYS A 129 -18.01 2.25 16.88
CA LYS A 129 -18.05 3.23 18.00
C LYS A 129 -17.20 2.81 19.20
N LEU A 130 -16.99 1.52 19.41
CA LEU A 130 -16.19 0.99 20.52
C LEU A 130 -14.68 0.97 20.19
N ILE A 131 -14.33 1.14 18.93
CA ILE A 131 -12.93 1.13 18.49
C ILE A 131 -12.35 2.53 18.67
N PRO A 132 -11.20 2.69 19.35
CA PRO A 132 -10.55 3.97 19.48
C PRO A 132 -10.06 4.51 18.12
N GLU A 133 -9.82 5.80 18.05
CA GLU A 133 -9.18 6.42 16.89
C GLU A 133 -7.81 5.78 16.60
N GLY A 134 -7.55 5.42 15.35
CA GLY A 134 -6.36 4.68 14.94
C GLY A 134 -6.41 3.17 15.18
N GLY A 135 -7.46 2.68 15.88
CA GLY A 135 -7.63 1.29 16.24
C GLY A 135 -8.30 0.42 15.16
N ASN A 136 -8.51 -0.83 15.50
CA ASN A 136 -9.12 -1.84 14.64
C ASN A 136 -9.91 -2.87 15.47
N TRP A 137 -10.43 -3.92 14.84
CA TRP A 137 -11.24 -4.94 15.51
C TRP A 137 -10.58 -5.60 16.75
N ARG A 138 -9.23 -5.59 16.85
CA ARG A 138 -8.50 -6.16 18.00
C ARG A 138 -8.63 -5.30 19.26
N ASP A 139 -9.04 -4.05 19.10
CA ASP A 139 -9.30 -3.11 20.21
C ASP A 139 -10.72 -3.23 20.76
N LEU A 140 -11.58 -4.03 20.10
CA LEU A 140 -12.89 -4.37 20.65
C LEU A 140 -12.76 -5.21 21.94
N PRO A 141 -13.74 -5.15 22.85
CA PRO A 141 -13.88 -6.10 23.95
C PRO A 141 -13.80 -7.55 23.44
N THR A 142 -13.15 -8.42 24.21
CA THR A 142 -12.81 -9.79 23.76
C THR A 142 -14.02 -10.61 23.34
N ASP A 143 -15.12 -10.48 24.04
CA ASP A 143 -16.42 -11.11 23.76
C ASP A 143 -17.03 -10.64 22.43
N LEU A 144 -16.80 -9.40 22.04
CA LEU A 144 -17.32 -8.80 20.80
C LEU A 144 -16.47 -9.08 19.56
N ARG A 145 -15.17 -9.39 19.71
CA ARG A 145 -14.26 -9.63 18.57
C ARG A 145 -14.76 -10.73 17.66
N ARG A 146 -15.17 -11.86 18.25
CA ARG A 146 -15.67 -13.02 17.50
C ARG A 146 -17.00 -12.69 16.80
N ILE A 147 -17.87 -11.96 17.46
CA ILE A 147 -19.16 -11.55 16.89
C ILE A 147 -18.94 -10.61 15.71
N ALA A 148 -18.10 -9.58 15.88
CA ALA A 148 -17.81 -8.60 14.84
C ALA A 148 -17.15 -9.22 13.60
N MET A 149 -16.22 -10.15 13.81
CA MET A 149 -15.42 -10.75 12.74
C MET A 149 -16.08 -11.98 12.09
N GLY A 150 -17.03 -12.63 12.79
CA GLY A 150 -17.69 -13.84 12.28
C GLY A 150 -16.69 -14.90 11.83
N GLY A 151 -16.90 -15.51 10.67
CA GLY A 151 -16.04 -16.54 10.10
C GLY A 151 -14.60 -16.10 9.84
N ALA A 152 -14.34 -14.81 9.63
CA ALA A 152 -12.99 -14.29 9.46
C ALA A 152 -12.13 -14.39 10.74
N PHE A 153 -12.76 -14.49 11.91
CA PHE A 153 -12.06 -14.71 13.19
C PHE A 153 -11.39 -16.08 13.23
N GLU A 154 -12.07 -17.10 12.72
CA GLU A 154 -11.59 -18.50 12.72
C GLU A 154 -10.52 -18.76 11.64
N SER A 155 -10.47 -17.94 10.59
CA SER A 155 -9.52 -18.11 9.48
C SER A 155 -8.11 -17.53 9.75
N GLY A 156 -7.69 -17.46 11.02
CA GLY A 156 -6.31 -17.10 11.38
C GLY A 156 -6.07 -15.61 11.56
N GLY A 157 -7.07 -14.89 11.96
CA GLY A 157 -6.94 -13.50 12.31
C GLY A 157 -6.97 -12.58 11.09
N GLY A 158 -8.15 -12.20 10.74
CA GLY A 158 -8.44 -11.27 9.68
C GLY A 158 -7.49 -10.09 9.65
N LYS A 159 -7.18 -9.66 8.46
CA LYS A 159 -6.37 -8.47 8.21
C LYS A 159 -6.92 -7.31 9.05
N VAL A 160 -6.04 -6.52 9.62
CA VAL A 160 -6.38 -5.33 10.44
C VAL A 160 -7.21 -4.26 9.70
N GLY A 161 -7.44 -4.42 8.39
CA GLY A 161 -8.34 -3.57 7.62
C GLY A 161 -9.83 -3.74 7.94
N PHE A 162 -10.24 -4.84 8.59
CA PHE A 162 -11.61 -5.01 9.08
C PHE A 162 -11.83 -4.17 10.33
N TYR A 163 -12.96 -3.45 10.38
CA TYR A 163 -13.30 -2.57 11.49
C TYR A 163 -12.13 -1.67 11.89
N ARG A 164 -11.44 -1.09 10.90
CA ARG A 164 -10.39 -0.11 11.13
C ARG A 164 -11.02 1.28 11.27
N ARG A 165 -10.65 1.99 12.34
CA ARG A 165 -10.95 3.39 12.52
C ARG A 165 -9.69 4.19 12.26
N LEU A 166 -9.74 5.10 11.29
CA LEU A 166 -8.59 5.92 10.94
C LEU A 166 -8.34 6.99 12.00
N SER A 167 -7.12 7.52 12.06
CA SER A 167 -6.76 8.64 12.92
C SER A 167 -6.62 9.92 12.11
N TYR A 168 -7.17 11.01 12.64
CA TYR A 168 -6.96 12.34 12.03
C TYR A 168 -5.52 12.82 12.11
N ASN A 169 -4.76 12.33 13.08
CA ASN A 169 -3.39 12.80 13.36
C ASN A 169 -2.32 11.97 12.65
N GLN A 170 -2.71 11.08 11.76
CA GLN A 170 -1.80 10.22 11.01
C GLN A 170 -2.26 10.08 9.55
N PRO A 171 -1.35 9.72 8.64
CA PRO A 171 -1.72 9.22 7.32
C PRO A 171 -2.56 7.94 7.44
N SER A 172 -3.42 7.65 6.46
CA SER A 172 -4.35 6.51 6.46
C SER A 172 -3.67 5.19 6.04
#